data_116f2225ef01f0a04c8b9826a9dc3a16
#
_entry.id   116f2225ef01f0a04c8b9826a9dc3a16
#
_cell.length_a   1.000
_cell.length_b   1.000
_cell.length_c   1.000
_cell.angle_alpha   90.00
_cell.angle_beta   90.00
_cell.angle_gamma   90.00
#
_symmetry.space_group_name_H-M   'P 1'
#
loop_
_entity.id
_entity.type
_entity.pdbx_description
1 polymer ?
#
loop_
_entity_poly.entity_id
_entity_poly.type
_entity_poly.pdbx_seq_one_letter_code
_entity_poly.pdbx_strand_id
1 'polypeptide(L)'
;PMEVCAVYTRQCSVAITCHDLVTMGATLANGGVNPISGKRAVRANNVAPILSEMTLNGLYDTTGDWYYKVGLPGKSGVGGGILAVVPGVCAIAAFAPPLDGAGNSVRGQLAAEYLSRTLNLSLLHEFA
;
A
#
# COMPACT_ATOMS: atom_id res chain seq x y z
N PRO A 1 8.07 -15.17 -24.38
CA PRO A 1 6.91 -14.43 -23.84
C PRO A 1 6.08 -15.25 -22.86
N MET A 2 5.75 -16.52 -23.19
CA MET A 2 4.88 -17.37 -22.34
C MET A 2 5.46 -17.65 -20.94
N GLU A 3 6.76 -17.89 -20.84
CA GLU A 3 7.44 -18.10 -19.54
C GLU A 3 7.34 -16.88 -18.64
N VAL A 4 7.49 -15.67 -19.21
CA VAL A 4 7.37 -14.41 -18.45
C VAL A 4 5.94 -14.25 -17.94
N CYS A 5 4.93 -14.52 -18.77
CA CYS A 5 3.52 -14.51 -18.36
C CYS A 5 3.24 -15.52 -17.25
N ALA A 6 3.82 -16.72 -17.34
CA ALA A 6 3.65 -17.75 -16.31
C ALA A 6 4.24 -17.33 -14.96
N VAL A 7 5.43 -16.73 -14.95
CA VAL A 7 6.05 -16.18 -13.72
C VAL A 7 5.21 -15.04 -13.14
N TYR A 8 4.77 -14.11 -13.98
CA TYR A 8 3.91 -12.99 -13.59
C TYR A 8 2.60 -13.50 -12.98
N THR A 9 1.91 -14.43 -13.64
CA THR A 9 0.65 -15.00 -13.15
C THR A 9 0.83 -15.69 -11.80
N ARG A 10 1.89 -16.47 -11.62
CA ARG A 10 2.19 -17.12 -10.35
C ARG A 10 2.42 -16.12 -9.23
N GLN A 11 3.16 -15.07 -9.48
CA GLN A 11 3.43 -14.01 -8.50
C GLN A 11 2.15 -13.25 -8.14
N CYS A 12 1.28 -12.95 -9.11
CA CYS A 12 0.01 -12.25 -8.86
C CYS A 12 -1.07 -13.15 -8.21
N SER A 13 -0.89 -14.49 -8.23
CA SER A 13 -1.87 -15.46 -7.71
C SER A 13 -1.58 -15.93 -6.28
N VAL A 14 -0.65 -15.30 -5.58
CA VAL A 14 -0.36 -15.64 -4.18
C VAL A 14 -1.53 -15.24 -3.31
N ALA A 15 -2.16 -16.23 -2.67
CA ALA A 15 -3.23 -15.98 -1.71
C ALA A 15 -2.65 -15.43 -0.41
N ILE A 16 -3.16 -14.29 0.03
CA ILE A 16 -2.73 -13.63 1.26
C ILE A 16 -3.95 -13.16 2.06
N THR A 17 -3.76 -13.02 3.36
CA THR A 17 -4.72 -12.36 4.25
C THR A 17 -4.45 -10.85 4.32
N CYS A 18 -5.39 -10.11 4.88
CA CYS A 18 -5.17 -8.68 5.18
C CYS A 18 -4.00 -8.50 6.19
N HIS A 19 -3.82 -9.46 7.11
CA HIS A 19 -2.69 -9.47 8.03
C HIS A 19 -1.34 -9.66 7.32
N ASP A 20 -1.27 -10.51 6.31
CA ASP A 20 -0.05 -10.67 5.51
C ASP A 20 0.25 -9.37 4.74
N LEU A 21 -0.77 -8.77 4.14
CA LEU A 21 -0.63 -7.51 3.40
C LEU A 21 -0.13 -6.37 4.30
N VAL A 22 -0.71 -6.20 5.51
CA VAL A 22 -0.23 -5.17 6.43
C VAL A 22 1.18 -5.45 6.94
N THR A 23 1.56 -6.71 7.10
CA THR A 23 2.94 -7.09 7.47
C THR A 23 3.96 -6.70 6.38
N MET A 24 3.59 -6.84 5.10
CA MET A 24 4.42 -6.34 4.00
C MET A 24 4.58 -4.82 4.05
N GLY A 25 3.49 -4.08 4.28
CA GLY A 25 3.52 -2.63 4.46
C GLY A 25 4.34 -2.19 5.68
N ALA A 26 4.16 -2.87 6.81
CA ALA A 26 4.94 -2.62 8.02
C ALA A 26 6.44 -2.91 7.81
N THR A 27 6.78 -3.86 6.96
CA THR A 27 8.17 -4.10 6.53
C THR A 27 8.76 -2.90 5.80
N LEU A 28 7.99 -2.27 4.90
CA LEU A 28 8.41 -1.04 4.23
C LEU A 28 8.50 0.12 5.22
N ALA A 29 7.50 0.29 6.09
CA ALA A 29 7.53 1.30 7.14
C ALA A 29 8.75 1.18 8.06
N ASN A 30 9.20 -0.06 8.33
CA ASN A 30 10.36 -0.38 9.16
C ASN A 30 11.67 -0.49 8.36
N GLY A 31 11.82 0.30 7.30
CA GLY A 31 13.07 0.38 6.52
C GLY A 31 13.47 -0.93 5.84
N GLY A 32 12.51 -1.81 5.52
CA GLY A 32 12.73 -3.07 4.83
C GLY A 32 13.00 -4.28 5.73
N VAL A 33 12.85 -4.13 7.04
CA VAL A 33 12.96 -5.22 8.02
C VAL A 33 11.57 -5.66 8.47
N ASN A 34 11.26 -6.95 8.28
CA ASN A 34 9.99 -7.51 8.71
C ASN A 34 9.86 -7.43 10.25
N PRO A 35 8.85 -6.76 10.80
CA PRO A 35 8.74 -6.51 12.24
C PRO A 35 8.43 -7.77 13.06
N ILE A 36 7.89 -8.82 12.42
CA ILE A 36 7.55 -10.08 13.10
C ILE A 36 8.77 -11.00 13.17
N SER A 37 9.45 -11.20 12.05
CA SER A 37 10.57 -12.15 11.96
C SER A 37 11.94 -11.52 12.25
N GLY A 38 12.05 -10.20 12.26
CA GLY A 38 13.31 -9.47 12.37
C GLY A 38 14.23 -9.59 11.14
N LYS A 39 13.77 -10.27 10.09
CA LYS A 39 14.58 -10.48 8.87
C LYS A 39 14.42 -9.33 7.89
N ARG A 40 15.52 -8.94 7.26
CA ARG A 40 15.49 -7.98 6.16
C ARG A 40 14.91 -8.62 4.91
N ALA A 41 13.76 -8.12 4.46
CA ALA A 41 13.09 -8.56 3.23
C ALA A 41 13.39 -7.61 2.05
N VAL A 42 13.59 -6.32 2.33
CA VAL A 42 13.90 -5.29 1.33
C VAL A 42 15.19 -4.57 1.72
N ARG A 43 16.08 -4.35 0.77
CA ARG A 43 17.29 -3.55 1.00
C ARG A 43 16.88 -2.13 1.37
N ALA A 44 17.53 -1.53 2.37
CA ALA A 44 17.19 -0.19 2.86
C ALA A 44 17.13 0.86 1.73
N ASN A 45 18.11 0.82 0.82
CA ASN A 45 18.18 1.75 -0.32
C ASN A 45 17.04 1.59 -1.34
N ASN A 46 16.29 0.48 -1.31
CA ASN A 46 15.16 0.25 -2.19
C ASN A 46 13.83 0.72 -1.58
N VAL A 47 13.78 1.02 -0.29
CA VAL A 47 12.53 1.39 0.39
C VAL A 47 12.01 2.74 -0.14
N ALA A 48 12.84 3.76 -0.18
CA ALA A 48 12.43 5.08 -0.68
C ALA A 48 11.96 5.04 -2.14
N PRO A 49 12.66 4.39 -3.11
CA PRO A 49 12.14 4.20 -4.45
C PRO A 49 10.78 3.49 -4.50
N ILE A 50 10.57 2.43 -3.70
CA ILE A 50 9.28 1.72 -3.64
C ILE A 50 8.17 2.65 -3.16
N LEU A 51 8.40 3.39 -2.07
CA LEU A 51 7.41 4.33 -1.54
C LEU A 51 7.11 5.48 -2.51
N SER A 52 8.13 5.93 -3.27
CA SER A 52 7.93 6.92 -4.33
C SER A 52 7.03 6.39 -5.45
N GLU A 53 7.24 5.16 -5.92
CA GLU A 53 6.36 4.53 -6.91
C GLU A 53 4.94 4.35 -6.39
N MET A 54 4.77 3.97 -5.13
CA MET A 54 3.45 3.90 -4.50
C MET A 54 2.77 5.27 -4.43
N THR A 55 3.52 6.34 -4.22
CA THR A 55 2.99 7.70 -4.17
C THR A 55 2.58 8.21 -5.55
N LEU A 56 3.34 7.87 -6.59
CA LEU A 56 3.13 8.39 -7.95
C LEU A 56 2.16 7.56 -8.78
N ASN A 57 2.13 6.24 -8.58
CA ASN A 57 1.45 5.29 -9.46
C ASN A 57 0.59 4.24 -8.70
N GLY A 58 0.34 4.43 -7.42
CA GLY A 58 -0.20 3.38 -6.55
C GLY A 58 -1.67 3.04 -6.78
N LEU A 59 -2.50 3.98 -7.22
CA LEU A 59 -3.95 3.82 -7.37
C LEU A 59 -4.45 4.16 -8.79
N TYR A 60 -3.71 3.73 -9.81
CA TYR A 60 -4.06 3.98 -11.22
C TYR A 60 -4.28 5.48 -11.49
N ASP A 61 -5.31 5.83 -12.25
CA ASP A 61 -5.60 7.22 -12.65
C ASP A 61 -6.00 8.13 -11.47
N THR A 62 -6.34 7.55 -10.30
CA THR A 62 -6.79 8.30 -9.11
C THR A 62 -5.72 8.41 -8.03
N THR A 63 -4.46 8.15 -8.36
CA THR A 63 -3.34 8.23 -7.40
C THR A 63 -3.19 9.63 -6.79
N GLY A 64 -3.38 10.68 -7.57
CA GLY A 64 -3.34 12.07 -7.08
C GLY A 64 -4.43 12.37 -6.06
N ASP A 65 -5.67 11.94 -6.34
CA ASP A 65 -6.80 12.10 -5.44
C ASP A 65 -6.58 11.35 -4.12
N TRP A 66 -6.04 10.14 -4.21
CA TRP A 66 -5.64 9.37 -3.03
C TRP A 66 -4.62 10.12 -2.18
N TYR A 67 -3.55 10.61 -2.80
CA TYR A 67 -2.49 11.29 -2.06
C TYR A 67 -2.99 12.58 -1.42
N TYR A 68 -3.85 13.32 -2.11
CA TYR A 68 -4.49 14.51 -1.54
C TYR A 68 -5.39 14.19 -0.33
N LYS A 69 -6.20 13.12 -0.40
CA LYS A 69 -7.17 12.76 0.66
C LYS A 69 -6.53 12.04 1.84
N VAL A 70 -5.62 11.13 1.56
CA VAL A 70 -5.02 10.20 2.55
C VAL A 70 -3.62 10.65 2.97
N GLY A 71 -2.85 11.25 2.07
CA GLY A 71 -1.51 11.78 2.32
C GLY A 71 -0.44 10.73 2.59
N LEU A 72 -0.64 9.49 2.12
CA LEU A 72 0.25 8.36 2.35
C LEU A 72 0.61 7.65 1.04
N PRO A 73 1.84 7.14 0.91
CA PRO A 73 2.15 6.17 -0.13
C PRO A 73 1.17 4.99 -0.09
N GLY A 74 0.49 4.72 -1.18
CA GLY A 74 -0.55 3.69 -1.23
C GLY A 74 -0.43 2.78 -2.44
N LYS A 75 -0.97 1.57 -2.34
CA LYS A 75 -1.08 0.63 -3.45
C LYS A 75 -2.40 -0.11 -3.39
N SER A 76 -3.10 -0.12 -4.50
CA SER A 76 -4.35 -0.87 -4.69
C SER A 76 -4.14 -2.15 -5.50
N GLY A 77 -5.10 -3.04 -5.39
CA GLY A 77 -5.20 -4.22 -6.25
C GLY A 77 -6.64 -4.48 -6.64
N VAL A 78 -6.88 -4.89 -7.88
CA VAL A 78 -8.22 -5.19 -8.42
C VAL A 78 -8.94 -6.34 -7.69
N GLY A 79 -8.27 -7.08 -6.83
CA GLY A 79 -8.89 -8.01 -5.89
C GLY A 79 -9.62 -7.35 -4.72
N GLY A 80 -9.50 -6.03 -4.56
CA GLY A 80 -10.14 -5.25 -3.49
C GLY A 80 -9.21 -4.91 -2.32
N GLY A 81 -7.90 -5.16 -2.45
CA GLY A 81 -6.89 -4.80 -1.45
C GLY A 81 -6.45 -3.34 -1.58
N ILE A 82 -6.22 -2.71 -0.44
CA ILE A 82 -5.54 -1.41 -0.31
C ILE A 82 -4.44 -1.56 0.74
N LEU A 83 -3.27 -1.04 0.43
CA LEU A 83 -2.16 -0.91 1.36
C LEU A 83 -1.72 0.55 1.40
N ALA A 84 -1.57 1.12 2.60
CA ALA A 84 -0.94 2.41 2.81
C ALA A 84 0.22 2.27 3.80
N VAL A 85 1.28 3.04 3.60
CA VAL A 85 2.49 2.99 4.43
C VAL A 85 2.72 4.34 5.09
N VAL A 86 2.92 4.33 6.40
CA VAL A 86 3.38 5.48 7.18
C VAL A 86 4.86 5.24 7.52
N PRO A 87 5.80 5.86 6.80
CA PRO A 87 7.22 5.59 6.98
C PRO A 87 7.68 5.81 8.41
N GLY A 88 8.37 4.84 8.98
CA GLY A 88 8.88 4.90 10.36
C GLY A 88 7.83 4.66 11.46
N VAL A 89 6.55 4.47 11.10
CA VAL A 89 5.45 4.38 12.08
C VAL A 89 4.67 3.08 11.95
N CYS A 90 3.93 2.90 10.85
CA CYS A 90 3.02 1.76 10.68
C CYS A 90 2.62 1.54 9.22
N ALA A 91 1.72 0.59 9.00
CA ALA A 91 1.01 0.41 7.74
C ALA A 91 -0.47 0.19 7.99
N ILE A 92 -1.29 0.49 6.99
CA ILE A 92 -2.73 0.25 6.97
C ILE A 92 -3.02 -0.69 5.81
N ALA A 93 -3.73 -1.77 6.05
CA ALA A 93 -4.26 -2.63 4.99
C ALA A 93 -5.76 -2.79 5.14
N ALA A 94 -6.48 -2.79 4.03
CA ALA A 94 -7.89 -3.04 3.97
C ALA A 94 -8.21 -3.98 2.80
N PHE A 95 -9.25 -4.79 2.96
CA PHE A 95 -9.78 -5.64 1.90
C PHE A 95 -11.28 -5.47 1.80
N ALA A 96 -11.75 -4.97 0.67
CA ALA A 96 -13.18 -4.82 0.37
C ALA A 96 -13.39 -4.89 -1.14
N PRO A 97 -14.03 -5.98 -1.65
CA PRO A 97 -14.14 -6.26 -3.08
C PRO A 97 -14.84 -5.23 -3.96
N PRO A 98 -15.86 -4.47 -3.54
CA PRO A 98 -16.47 -3.47 -4.41
C PRO A 98 -15.47 -2.38 -4.82
N LEU A 99 -15.28 -2.23 -6.15
CA LEU A 99 -14.33 -1.31 -6.75
C LEU A 99 -15.05 -0.09 -7.35
N ASP A 100 -14.33 1.03 -7.43
CA ASP A 100 -14.72 2.20 -8.22
C ASP A 100 -14.41 2.02 -9.71
N GLY A 101 -14.73 3.03 -10.51
CA GLY A 101 -14.50 3.01 -11.96
C GLY A 101 -13.02 2.93 -12.36
N ALA A 102 -12.09 3.28 -11.48
CA ALA A 102 -10.66 3.17 -11.68
C ALA A 102 -10.08 1.80 -11.26
N GLY A 103 -10.88 0.95 -10.60
CA GLY A 103 -10.47 -0.38 -10.14
C GLY A 103 -9.93 -0.40 -8.71
N ASN A 104 -10.22 0.61 -7.90
CA ASN A 104 -9.78 0.69 -6.52
C ASN A 104 -10.91 0.38 -5.55
N SER A 105 -10.61 -0.29 -4.43
CA SER A 105 -11.59 -0.59 -3.38
C SER A 105 -12.19 0.68 -2.80
N VAL A 106 -13.51 0.87 -2.96
CA VAL A 106 -14.23 2.05 -2.44
C VAL A 106 -14.14 2.12 -0.93
N ARG A 107 -14.50 1.02 -0.25
CA ARG A 107 -14.48 0.98 1.22
C ARG A 107 -13.08 0.99 1.79
N GLY A 108 -12.12 0.38 1.09
CA GLY A 108 -10.72 0.40 1.48
C GLY A 108 -10.13 1.80 1.47
N GLN A 109 -10.45 2.61 0.45
CA GLN A 109 -10.04 4.01 0.38
C GLN A 109 -10.65 4.83 1.53
N LEU A 110 -11.96 4.69 1.78
CA LEU A 110 -12.65 5.39 2.87
C LEU A 110 -12.07 5.03 4.25
N ALA A 111 -11.77 3.75 4.47
CA ALA A 111 -11.17 3.30 5.73
C ALA A 111 -9.76 3.89 5.94
N ALA A 112 -8.94 3.90 4.90
CA ALA A 112 -7.60 4.47 4.97
C ALA A 112 -7.64 6.01 5.17
N GLU A 113 -8.54 6.70 4.48
CA GLU A 113 -8.77 8.15 4.67
C GLU A 113 -9.20 8.45 6.10
N TYR A 114 -10.17 7.72 6.63
CA TYR A 114 -10.64 7.87 8.00
C TYR A 114 -9.52 7.67 9.03
N LEU A 115 -8.75 6.59 8.89
CA LEU A 115 -7.64 6.30 9.79
C LEU A 115 -6.52 7.34 9.69
N SER A 116 -6.16 7.73 8.47
CA SER A 116 -5.13 8.74 8.25
C SER A 116 -5.48 10.06 8.93
N ARG A 117 -6.72 10.52 8.77
CA ARG A 117 -7.20 11.76 9.40
C ARG A 117 -7.34 11.62 10.92
N THR A 118 -7.98 10.56 11.40
CA THR A 118 -8.26 10.39 12.84
C THR A 118 -6.99 10.22 13.67
N LEU A 119 -5.98 9.54 13.11
CA LEU A 119 -4.72 9.27 13.78
C LEU A 119 -3.60 10.26 13.40
N ASN A 120 -3.93 11.28 12.60
CA ASN A 120 -2.97 12.30 12.12
C ASN A 120 -1.74 11.69 11.43
N LEU A 121 -1.95 10.76 10.50
CA LEU A 121 -0.87 10.00 9.86
C LEU A 121 -0.44 10.57 8.50
N SER A 122 -1.21 11.49 7.91
CA SER A 122 -0.90 12.07 6.60
C SER A 122 0.45 12.80 6.63
N LEU A 123 1.26 12.56 5.61
CA LEU A 123 2.53 13.28 5.42
C LEU A 123 2.32 14.75 5.00
N LEU A 124 1.07 15.15 4.74
CA LEU A 124 0.70 16.51 4.32
C LEU A 124 0.08 17.36 5.45
N HIS A 125 -0.05 16.82 6.66
CA HIS A 125 -0.76 17.51 7.74
C HIS A 125 -0.05 18.74 8.31
N GLU A 126 1.24 18.87 8.12
CA GLU A 126 2.00 20.03 8.62
C GLU A 126 1.62 21.36 7.93
N PHE A 127 0.75 21.29 6.92
CA PHE A 127 0.29 22.45 6.15
C PHE A 127 -1.20 22.77 6.34
N ALA A 128 -1.88 22.13 7.27
CA ALA A 128 -3.31 22.30 7.52
C ALA A 128 -3.57 23.21 8.72
#